data_02b6c172de29d1ce3bf6d8f4c545a836
#
_entry.id   02b6c172de29d1ce3bf6d8f4c545a836
#
_cell.length_a   1.000
_cell.length_b   1.000
_cell.length_c   1.000
_cell.angle_alpha   90.00
_cell.angle_beta   90.00
_cell.angle_gamma   90.00
#
_symmetry.space_group_name_H-M   'P 1'
#
loop_
_entity.id
_entity.type
_entity.pdbx_description
1 polymer ?
#
loop_
_entity_poly.entity_id
_entity_poly.type
_entity_poly.pdbx_seq_one_letter_code
_entity_poly.pdbx_strand_id
1 'polypeptide(L)'
;MMLPWIKRLDRRLGLIGKIGLALAVGALLTAAVAATAWLSFNQVVGLQRRIIDNTVPALEAVGAVIQLNNRTLALVDQLRLAQTVDEVDAFQRQGDAQLVQVRNLLGRLEQQDFEPQLEQALAVTVQEMHTNLGLQASKARQSQQVQAEIRQAQQALHRAVAELMLLAEALAANASTFSAATVSSLYPMVERGASRDEILESLDRLIEVDIDRMERMSELQLVCFRIKTTLDRVESAPTSPALGGLGKDFSADLAILSHRLQDFRDPTRKATAQRHVDTLKAALTPQGLFALQAQRVALDGQLAAARDTGAALALHLNEQGAALLQASQQAMAQVGTGSRTAIARGAVGFLAVAGVLLLTLLATFWWILRYELLGRLKGMENAMRALMAGDHSVAITHPVARHDPLAPLVQALEQFREHAIERQRDRKSVV
;
A
#
# COMPACT_ATOMS: atom_id res chain seq x y z
N MET A 1 48.90 39.60 36.22
CA MET A 1 50.17 38.93 35.88
C MET A 1 50.25 38.80 34.36
N MET A 2 50.92 39.72 33.67
CA MET A 2 51.05 39.69 32.18
C MET A 2 52.11 38.66 31.81
N LEU A 3 51.80 37.74 30.92
CA LEU A 3 52.70 36.72 30.38
C LEU A 3 53.94 37.37 29.74
N PRO A 4 55.17 36.89 29.98
CA PRO A 4 56.43 37.56 29.63
C PRO A 4 56.65 37.73 28.10
N TRP A 5 55.98 36.99 27.28
CA TRP A 5 56.06 37.12 25.82
C TRP A 5 55.25 38.32 25.30
N ILE A 6 54.19 38.75 25.97
CA ILE A 6 53.40 39.94 25.61
C ILE A 6 54.26 41.21 25.77
N LYS A 7 55.14 41.30 26.82
CA LYS A 7 56.05 42.41 27.01
C LYS A 7 57.14 42.50 25.91
N ARG A 8 57.54 41.40 25.32
CA ARG A 8 58.50 41.37 24.19
C ARG A 8 57.90 41.83 22.89
N LEU A 9 56.62 41.49 22.61
CA LEU A 9 55.88 41.93 21.44
C LEU A 9 55.55 43.43 21.48
N ASP A 10 55.28 43.95 22.68
CA ASP A 10 54.90 45.31 22.94
C ASP A 10 56.06 46.34 22.60
N ARG A 11 57.31 45.91 22.75
CA ARG A 11 58.49 46.75 22.41
C ARG A 11 58.83 46.76 20.92
N ARG A 12 58.34 45.81 20.11
CA ARG A 12 58.71 45.72 18.67
C ARG A 12 57.58 46.18 17.74
N LEU A 13 56.38 46.25 18.19
CA LEU A 13 55.24 46.68 17.39
C LEU A 13 54.85 48.10 17.71
N GLY A 14 55.04 49.00 16.75
CA GLY A 14 54.48 50.34 16.83
C GLY A 14 52.98 50.37 16.86
N LEU A 15 52.32 51.50 17.09
CA LEU A 15 50.87 51.66 17.16
C LEU A 15 50.14 50.97 16.00
N ILE A 16 50.63 51.09 14.79
CA ILE A 16 50.08 50.47 13.57
C ILE A 16 50.17 48.97 13.63
N GLY A 17 51.23 48.38 14.16
CA GLY A 17 51.37 46.93 14.29
C GLY A 17 50.42 46.32 15.34
N LYS A 18 50.10 47.04 16.41
CA LYS A 18 49.14 46.63 17.45
C LYS A 18 47.72 46.68 16.93
N ILE A 19 47.34 47.68 16.14
CA ILE A 19 46.03 47.76 15.48
C ILE A 19 45.91 46.65 14.42
N GLY A 20 46.99 46.40 13.66
CA GLY A 20 47.00 45.30 12.68
C GLY A 20 46.81 43.92 13.31
N LEU A 21 47.44 43.65 14.47
CA LEU A 21 47.26 42.41 15.22
C LEU A 21 45.81 42.25 15.75
N ALA A 22 45.23 43.35 16.25
CA ALA A 22 43.84 43.33 16.73
C ALA A 22 42.85 43.04 15.60
N LEU A 23 43.04 43.63 14.42
CA LEU A 23 42.26 43.36 13.21
C LEU A 23 42.44 41.93 12.71
N ALA A 24 43.68 41.39 12.73
CA ALA A 24 43.94 40.01 12.35
C ALA A 24 43.23 38.99 13.30
N VAL A 25 43.28 39.24 14.60
CA VAL A 25 42.54 38.41 15.59
C VAL A 25 41.05 38.54 15.39
N GLY A 26 40.54 39.74 15.14
CA GLY A 26 39.12 39.98 14.80
C GLY A 26 38.68 39.24 13.54
N ALA A 27 39.47 39.28 12.48
CA ALA A 27 39.20 38.57 11.23
C ALA A 27 39.20 37.02 11.44
N LEU A 28 40.15 36.53 12.24
CA LEU A 28 40.24 35.09 12.55
C LEU A 28 39.03 34.59 13.38
N LEU A 29 38.58 35.38 14.34
CA LEU A 29 37.36 35.10 15.12
C LEU A 29 36.10 35.17 14.25
N THR A 30 36.02 36.17 13.34
CA THR A 30 34.90 36.26 12.40
C THR A 30 34.84 35.06 11.45
N ALA A 31 36.01 34.60 10.94
CA ALA A 31 36.11 33.39 10.14
C ALA A 31 35.66 32.12 10.93
N ALA A 32 36.02 32.02 12.22
CA ALA A 32 35.58 30.94 13.10
C ALA A 32 34.05 30.96 13.31
N VAL A 33 33.44 32.15 13.47
CA VAL A 33 31.96 32.30 13.55
C VAL A 33 31.31 31.83 12.24
N ALA A 34 31.84 32.26 11.10
CA ALA A 34 31.32 31.87 9.79
C ALA A 34 31.43 30.33 9.57
N ALA A 35 32.55 29.72 9.97
CA ALA A 35 32.77 28.29 9.88
C ALA A 35 31.80 27.49 10.76
N THR A 36 31.57 27.91 11.99
CA THR A 36 30.58 27.25 12.88
C THR A 36 29.14 27.37 12.37
N ALA A 37 28.76 28.53 11.83
CA ALA A 37 27.47 28.76 11.20
C ALA A 37 27.28 27.87 9.98
N TRP A 38 28.30 27.75 9.12
CA TRP A 38 28.31 26.92 7.93
C TRP A 38 28.17 25.43 8.27
N LEU A 39 28.89 24.92 9.28
CA LEU A 39 28.81 23.53 9.72
C LEU A 39 27.41 23.22 10.26
N SER A 40 26.84 24.10 11.09
CA SER A 40 25.49 23.94 11.63
C SER A 40 24.42 23.95 10.52
N PHE A 41 24.55 24.82 9.54
CA PHE A 41 23.68 24.92 8.40
C PHE A 41 23.72 23.63 7.56
N ASN A 42 24.91 23.13 7.25
CA ASN A 42 25.08 21.88 6.50
C ASN A 42 24.47 20.65 7.23
N GLN A 43 24.56 20.59 8.56
CA GLN A 43 23.91 19.54 9.33
C GLN A 43 22.39 19.61 9.20
N VAL A 44 21.79 20.80 9.29
CA VAL A 44 20.33 20.97 9.15
C VAL A 44 19.87 20.62 7.74
N VAL A 45 20.59 21.06 6.70
CA VAL A 45 20.28 20.73 5.30
C VAL A 45 20.39 19.21 5.05
N GLY A 46 21.42 18.55 5.62
CA GLY A 46 21.57 17.11 5.52
C GLY A 46 20.42 16.33 6.18
N LEU A 47 19.92 16.82 7.31
CA LEU A 47 18.75 16.24 7.99
C LEU A 47 17.46 16.47 7.20
N GLN A 48 17.27 17.65 6.61
CA GLN A 48 16.10 17.94 5.76
C GLN A 48 16.08 17.07 4.49
N ARG A 49 17.23 16.87 3.85
CA ARG A 49 17.32 15.98 2.69
C ARG A 49 16.88 14.56 3.01
N ARG A 50 17.27 14.01 4.15
CA ARG A 50 16.82 12.67 4.59
C ARG A 50 15.31 12.56 4.73
N ILE A 51 14.63 13.63 5.18
CA ILE A 51 13.15 13.63 5.21
C ILE A 51 12.57 13.57 3.80
N ILE A 52 13.04 14.45 2.92
CA ILE A 52 12.49 14.58 1.57
C ILE A 52 12.79 13.34 0.74
N ASP A 53 14.00 12.82 0.83
CA ASP A 53 14.45 11.73 -0.03
C ASP A 53 13.98 10.35 0.46
N ASN A 54 13.84 10.13 1.79
CA ASN A 54 13.50 8.82 2.34
C ASN A 54 12.08 8.75 2.92
N THR A 55 11.66 9.78 3.68
CA THR A 55 10.41 9.66 4.47
C THR A 55 9.17 10.00 3.66
N VAL A 56 9.24 10.95 2.74
CA VAL A 56 8.10 11.31 1.87
C VAL A 56 7.72 10.15 0.95
N PRO A 57 8.66 9.51 0.22
CA PRO A 57 8.34 8.34 -0.59
C PRO A 57 7.79 7.15 0.21
N ALA A 58 8.27 6.95 1.47
CA ALA A 58 7.73 5.93 2.35
C ALA A 58 6.25 6.17 2.68
N LEU A 59 5.86 7.42 2.96
CA LEU A 59 4.46 7.79 3.19
C LEU A 59 3.58 7.60 1.95
N GLU A 60 4.09 7.94 0.76
CA GLU A 60 3.40 7.70 -0.50
C GLU A 60 3.18 6.21 -0.74
N ALA A 61 4.19 5.38 -0.48
CA ALA A 61 4.08 3.93 -0.61
C ALA A 61 3.06 3.35 0.37
N VAL A 62 3.05 3.79 1.64
CA VAL A 62 2.02 3.38 2.62
C VAL A 62 0.63 3.75 2.16
N GLY A 63 0.44 4.99 1.69
CA GLY A 63 -0.84 5.43 1.14
C GLY A 63 -1.30 4.57 -0.04
N ALA A 64 -0.39 4.25 -0.95
CA ALA A 64 -0.65 3.38 -2.10
C ALA A 64 -0.99 1.94 -1.68
N VAL A 65 -0.29 1.38 -0.69
CA VAL A 65 -0.56 0.04 -0.14
C VAL A 65 -1.95 -0.03 0.49
N ILE A 66 -2.33 0.95 1.32
CA ILE A 66 -3.66 1.01 1.93
C ILE A 66 -4.75 1.15 0.85
N GLN A 67 -4.52 2.00 -0.14
CA GLN A 67 -5.45 2.17 -1.26
C GLN A 67 -5.58 0.90 -2.10
N LEU A 68 -4.47 0.21 -2.38
CA LEU A 68 -4.47 -1.08 -3.05
C LEU A 68 -5.32 -2.09 -2.28
N ASN A 69 -5.10 -2.21 -0.97
CA ASN A 69 -5.83 -3.15 -0.14
C ASN A 69 -7.35 -2.96 -0.26
N ASN A 70 -7.82 -1.72 -0.10
CA ASN A 70 -9.25 -1.39 -0.21
C ASN A 70 -9.81 -1.69 -1.61
N ARG A 71 -9.06 -1.40 -2.67
CA ARG A 71 -9.46 -1.68 -4.04
C ARG A 71 -9.45 -3.17 -4.36
N THR A 72 -8.48 -3.92 -3.84
CA THR A 72 -8.40 -5.37 -4.06
C THR A 72 -9.57 -6.09 -3.40
N LEU A 73 -9.96 -5.69 -2.20
CA LEU A 73 -11.17 -6.22 -1.55
C LEU A 73 -12.41 -5.94 -2.40
N ALA A 74 -12.56 -4.74 -2.94
CA ALA A 74 -13.68 -4.42 -3.84
C ALA A 74 -13.65 -5.24 -5.13
N LEU A 75 -12.47 -5.49 -5.72
CA LEU A 75 -12.32 -6.33 -6.91
C LEU A 75 -12.67 -7.79 -6.64
N VAL A 76 -12.36 -8.33 -5.48
CA VAL A 76 -12.74 -9.68 -5.07
C VAL A 76 -14.26 -9.84 -5.02
N ASP A 77 -14.97 -8.84 -4.50
CA ASP A 77 -16.44 -8.85 -4.51
C ASP A 77 -17.02 -8.72 -5.92
N GLN A 78 -16.41 -7.91 -6.79
CA GLN A 78 -16.80 -7.79 -8.20
C GLN A 78 -16.55 -9.09 -8.97
N LEU A 79 -15.42 -9.77 -8.75
CA LEU A 79 -15.14 -11.09 -9.33
C LEU A 79 -16.20 -12.12 -8.96
N ARG A 80 -16.77 -12.05 -7.75
CA ARG A 80 -17.87 -12.92 -7.32
C ARG A 80 -19.16 -12.67 -8.11
N LEU A 81 -19.41 -11.42 -8.45
CA LEU A 81 -20.63 -10.98 -9.14
C LEU A 81 -20.51 -11.04 -10.67
N ALA A 82 -19.30 -11.28 -11.19
CA ALA A 82 -19.05 -11.37 -12.62
C ALA A 82 -19.90 -12.48 -13.25
N GLN A 83 -20.60 -12.14 -14.31
CA GLN A 83 -21.48 -13.06 -15.04
C GLN A 83 -20.84 -13.60 -16.31
N THR A 84 -19.77 -12.95 -16.78
CA THR A 84 -19.06 -13.28 -18.01
C THR A 84 -17.56 -13.43 -17.80
N VAL A 85 -16.91 -14.19 -18.68
CA VAL A 85 -15.43 -14.31 -18.70
C VAL A 85 -14.77 -12.96 -18.99
N ASP A 86 -15.35 -12.15 -19.86
CA ASP A 86 -14.84 -10.83 -20.21
C ASP A 86 -14.80 -9.87 -19.01
N GLU A 87 -15.81 -9.93 -18.14
CA GLU A 87 -15.83 -9.19 -16.88
C GLU A 87 -14.71 -9.65 -15.92
N VAL A 88 -14.51 -10.97 -15.79
CA VAL A 88 -13.42 -11.52 -14.98
C VAL A 88 -12.07 -11.03 -15.50
N ASP A 89 -11.86 -11.04 -16.81
CA ASP A 89 -10.62 -10.57 -17.44
C ASP A 89 -10.41 -9.06 -17.26
N ALA A 90 -11.49 -8.28 -17.29
CA ALA A 90 -11.42 -6.84 -17.02
C ALA A 90 -10.99 -6.56 -15.58
N PHE A 91 -11.58 -7.24 -14.59
CA PHE A 91 -11.23 -7.10 -13.18
C PHE A 91 -9.81 -7.56 -12.88
N GLN A 92 -9.37 -8.66 -13.51
CA GLN A 92 -7.99 -9.11 -13.37
C GLN A 92 -7.01 -8.07 -13.90
N ARG A 93 -7.21 -7.54 -15.13
CA ARG A 93 -6.34 -6.50 -15.71
C ARG A 93 -6.28 -5.26 -14.82
N GLN A 94 -7.40 -4.87 -14.22
CA GLN A 94 -7.45 -3.74 -13.30
C GLN A 94 -6.63 -4.01 -12.04
N GLY A 95 -6.73 -5.20 -11.46
CA GLY A 95 -5.95 -5.62 -10.29
C GLY A 95 -4.45 -5.66 -10.60
N ASP A 96 -4.05 -6.26 -11.72
CA ASP A 96 -2.67 -6.34 -12.15
C ASP A 96 -2.05 -4.95 -12.34
N ALA A 97 -2.78 -4.00 -12.94
CA ALA A 97 -2.32 -2.63 -13.12
C ALA A 97 -2.07 -1.92 -11.79
N GLN A 98 -2.94 -2.12 -10.79
CA GLN A 98 -2.79 -1.56 -9.45
C GLN A 98 -1.57 -2.16 -8.72
N LEU A 99 -1.38 -3.47 -8.80
CA LEU A 99 -0.26 -4.16 -8.20
C LEU A 99 1.09 -3.74 -8.79
N VAL A 100 1.14 -3.49 -10.11
CA VAL A 100 2.33 -2.95 -10.78
C VAL A 100 2.68 -1.55 -10.25
N GLN A 101 1.68 -0.69 -10.02
CA GLN A 101 1.91 0.64 -9.45
C GLN A 101 2.54 0.56 -8.05
N VAL A 102 2.00 -0.30 -7.18
CA VAL A 102 2.53 -0.49 -5.82
C VAL A 102 3.94 -1.08 -5.85
N ARG A 103 4.20 -2.07 -6.71
CA ARG A 103 5.54 -2.64 -6.87
C ARG A 103 6.56 -1.59 -7.30
N ASN A 104 6.20 -0.70 -8.21
CA ASN A 104 7.07 0.40 -8.64
C ASN A 104 7.37 1.39 -7.50
N LEU A 105 6.39 1.66 -6.61
CA LEU A 105 6.60 2.49 -5.43
C LEU A 105 7.50 1.81 -4.40
N LEU A 106 7.29 0.53 -4.12
CA LEU A 106 8.15 -0.27 -3.24
C LEU A 106 9.59 -0.35 -3.78
N GLY A 107 9.78 -0.54 -5.09
CA GLY A 107 11.11 -0.55 -5.72
C GLY A 107 11.85 0.80 -5.62
N ARG A 108 11.15 1.92 -5.50
CA ARG A 108 11.78 3.22 -5.21
C ARG A 108 12.24 3.31 -3.75
N LEU A 109 11.51 2.73 -2.81
CA LEU A 109 11.89 2.66 -1.40
C LEU A 109 13.15 1.81 -1.21
N GLU A 110 13.22 0.65 -1.86
CA GLU A 110 14.37 -0.26 -1.83
C GLU A 110 15.68 0.46 -2.23
N GLN A 111 15.62 1.39 -3.19
CA GLN A 111 16.78 2.20 -3.61
C GLN A 111 17.26 3.17 -2.53
N GLN A 112 16.44 3.46 -1.50
CA GLN A 112 16.73 4.45 -0.47
C GLN A 112 17.17 3.84 0.88
N ASP A 113 17.22 2.49 0.95
CA ASP A 113 17.66 1.73 2.14
C ASP A 113 16.90 2.14 3.43
N PHE A 114 15.59 2.40 3.30
CA PHE A 114 14.71 2.75 4.41
C PHE A 114 14.01 1.50 4.93
N GLU A 115 14.33 1.05 6.15
CA GLU A 115 13.73 -0.12 6.81
C GLU A 115 13.65 -1.39 5.91
N PRO A 116 14.78 -1.95 5.43
CA PRO A 116 14.80 -2.97 4.38
C PRO A 116 14.04 -4.26 4.74
N GLN A 117 13.89 -4.59 6.02
CA GLN A 117 13.12 -5.76 6.45
C GLN A 117 11.61 -5.58 6.24
N LEU A 118 11.08 -4.38 6.53
CA LEU A 118 9.66 -4.06 6.31
C LEU A 118 9.35 -3.95 4.81
N GLU A 119 10.25 -3.38 4.03
CA GLU A 119 10.11 -3.27 2.58
C GLU A 119 10.07 -4.64 1.91
N GLN A 120 10.97 -5.54 2.29
CA GLN A 120 11.00 -6.91 1.79
C GLN A 120 9.73 -7.68 2.18
N ALA A 121 9.27 -7.53 3.42
CA ALA A 121 8.04 -8.15 3.89
C ALA A 121 6.81 -7.66 3.10
N LEU A 122 6.70 -6.35 2.85
CA LEU A 122 5.66 -5.75 2.01
C LEU A 122 5.72 -6.27 0.57
N ALA A 123 6.90 -6.32 -0.03
CA ALA A 123 7.08 -6.81 -1.40
C ALA A 123 6.63 -8.27 -1.55
N VAL A 124 6.95 -9.13 -0.57
CA VAL A 124 6.50 -10.53 -0.52
C VAL A 124 4.98 -10.59 -0.42
N THR A 125 4.36 -9.85 0.52
CA THR A 125 2.90 -9.85 0.71
C THR A 125 2.17 -9.34 -0.54
N VAL A 126 2.67 -8.30 -1.20
CA VAL A 126 2.12 -7.79 -2.47
C VAL A 126 2.24 -8.84 -3.57
N GLN A 127 3.34 -9.60 -3.64
CA GLN A 127 3.52 -10.68 -4.61
C GLN A 127 2.57 -11.85 -4.33
N GLU A 128 2.36 -12.22 -3.08
CA GLU A 128 1.39 -13.26 -2.68
C GLU A 128 -0.04 -12.82 -3.02
N MET A 129 -0.37 -11.55 -2.82
CA MET A 129 -1.65 -10.96 -3.16
C MET A 129 -1.91 -11.00 -4.68
N HIS A 130 -0.88 -10.73 -5.50
CA HIS A 130 -0.92 -10.87 -6.96
C HIS A 130 -1.20 -12.32 -7.37
N THR A 131 -0.49 -13.27 -6.79
CA THR A 131 -0.67 -14.70 -7.05
C THR A 131 -2.08 -15.16 -6.67
N ASN A 132 -2.57 -14.73 -5.52
CA ASN A 132 -3.92 -15.04 -5.04
C ASN A 132 -5.00 -14.46 -5.94
N LEU A 133 -4.88 -13.20 -6.39
CA LEU A 133 -5.80 -12.56 -7.33
C LEU A 133 -5.85 -13.33 -8.67
N GLY A 134 -4.69 -13.73 -9.20
CA GLY A 134 -4.59 -14.54 -10.40
C GLY A 134 -5.28 -15.91 -10.25
N LEU A 135 -5.11 -16.55 -9.09
CA LEU A 135 -5.80 -17.80 -8.75
C LEU A 135 -7.33 -17.61 -8.70
N GLN A 136 -7.81 -16.56 -8.03
CA GLN A 136 -9.24 -16.24 -7.96
C GLN A 136 -9.83 -15.99 -9.37
N ALA A 137 -9.17 -15.18 -10.19
CA ALA A 137 -9.60 -14.92 -11.56
C ALA A 137 -9.64 -16.20 -12.42
N SER A 138 -8.62 -17.06 -12.31
CA SER A 138 -8.57 -18.36 -12.99
C SER A 138 -9.73 -19.26 -12.58
N LYS A 139 -10.02 -19.35 -11.28
CA LYS A 139 -11.13 -20.17 -10.75
C LYS A 139 -12.50 -19.58 -11.11
N ALA A 140 -12.63 -18.26 -11.13
CA ALA A 140 -13.85 -17.59 -11.57
C ALA A 140 -14.15 -17.88 -13.05
N ARG A 141 -13.14 -17.80 -13.94
CA ARG A 141 -13.31 -18.19 -15.38
C ARG A 141 -13.77 -19.65 -15.51
N GLN A 142 -13.10 -20.55 -14.78
CA GLN A 142 -13.46 -21.97 -14.81
C GLN A 142 -14.90 -22.19 -14.31
N SER A 143 -15.32 -21.47 -13.25
CA SER A 143 -16.70 -21.52 -12.74
C SER A 143 -17.71 -21.04 -13.77
N GLN A 144 -17.42 -19.91 -14.48
CA GLN A 144 -18.30 -19.41 -15.55
C GLN A 144 -18.43 -20.38 -16.73
N GLN A 145 -17.31 -21.02 -17.12
CA GLN A 145 -17.32 -22.02 -18.18
C GLN A 145 -18.17 -23.24 -17.77
N VAL A 146 -17.93 -23.80 -16.58
CA VAL A 146 -18.70 -24.94 -16.06
C VAL A 146 -20.19 -24.57 -15.95
N GLN A 147 -20.52 -23.35 -15.55
CA GLN A 147 -21.91 -22.89 -15.44
C GLN A 147 -22.58 -22.76 -16.84
N ALA A 148 -21.85 -22.38 -17.87
CA ALA A 148 -22.37 -22.41 -19.25
C ALA A 148 -22.66 -23.84 -19.72
N GLU A 149 -21.77 -24.80 -19.45
CA GLU A 149 -21.94 -26.21 -19.74
C GLU A 149 -23.12 -26.82 -18.98
N ILE A 150 -23.28 -26.49 -17.69
CA ILE A 150 -24.44 -26.87 -16.88
C ILE A 150 -25.73 -26.37 -17.51
N ARG A 151 -25.83 -25.11 -17.88
CA ARG A 151 -27.04 -24.55 -18.51
C ARG A 151 -27.39 -25.27 -19.80
N GLN A 152 -26.40 -25.57 -20.65
CA GLN A 152 -26.59 -26.31 -21.89
C GLN A 152 -27.09 -27.74 -21.62
N ALA A 153 -26.46 -28.46 -20.68
CA ALA A 153 -26.88 -29.81 -20.27
C ALA A 153 -28.30 -29.82 -19.70
N GLN A 154 -28.63 -28.89 -18.80
CA GLN A 154 -29.96 -28.73 -18.24
C GLN A 154 -31.04 -28.55 -19.31
N GLN A 155 -30.81 -27.63 -20.27
CA GLN A 155 -31.75 -27.39 -21.36
C GLN A 155 -32.01 -28.66 -22.19
N ALA A 156 -30.96 -29.45 -22.47
CA ALA A 156 -31.10 -30.69 -23.23
C ALA A 156 -31.89 -31.74 -22.42
N LEU A 157 -31.58 -31.88 -21.12
CA LEU A 157 -32.24 -32.84 -20.25
C LEU A 157 -33.71 -32.50 -19.99
N HIS A 158 -34.01 -31.23 -19.71
CA HIS A 158 -35.40 -30.76 -19.53
C HIS A 158 -36.23 -30.96 -20.79
N ARG A 159 -35.69 -30.72 -22.02
CA ARG A 159 -36.37 -31.04 -23.24
C ARG A 159 -36.66 -32.54 -23.37
N ALA A 160 -35.64 -33.37 -23.11
CA ALA A 160 -35.81 -34.82 -23.17
C ALA A 160 -36.91 -35.34 -22.23
N VAL A 161 -36.96 -34.83 -20.99
CA VAL A 161 -38.01 -35.18 -20.01
C VAL A 161 -39.37 -34.67 -20.46
N ALA A 162 -39.48 -33.46 -20.96
CA ALA A 162 -40.74 -32.89 -21.46
C ALA A 162 -41.33 -33.71 -22.61
N GLU A 163 -40.49 -34.11 -23.57
CA GLU A 163 -40.91 -34.96 -24.69
C GLU A 163 -41.34 -36.35 -24.23
N LEU A 164 -40.65 -36.96 -23.24
CA LEU A 164 -41.05 -38.19 -22.66
C LEU A 164 -42.36 -38.06 -21.86
N MET A 165 -42.60 -36.98 -21.15
CA MET A 165 -43.87 -36.72 -20.47
C MET A 165 -45.03 -36.59 -21.44
N LEU A 166 -44.87 -35.83 -22.53
CA LEU A 166 -45.88 -35.72 -23.57
C LEU A 166 -46.18 -37.06 -24.22
N LEU A 167 -45.16 -37.87 -24.49
CA LEU A 167 -45.33 -39.20 -25.03
C LEU A 167 -46.08 -40.11 -24.04
N ALA A 168 -45.73 -40.09 -22.78
CA ALA A 168 -46.37 -40.86 -21.72
C ALA A 168 -47.85 -40.45 -21.54
N GLU A 169 -48.14 -39.15 -21.57
CA GLU A 169 -49.49 -38.61 -21.49
C GLU A 169 -50.37 -39.09 -22.69
N ALA A 170 -49.81 -38.97 -23.89
CA ALA A 170 -50.52 -39.45 -25.10
C ALA A 170 -50.80 -40.96 -25.03
N LEU A 171 -49.87 -41.74 -24.53
CA LEU A 171 -50.05 -43.21 -24.35
C LEU A 171 -51.04 -43.55 -23.28
N ALA A 172 -51.06 -42.85 -22.16
CA ALA A 172 -52.02 -43.00 -21.10
C ALA A 172 -53.45 -42.66 -21.55
N ALA A 173 -53.60 -41.52 -22.29
CA ALA A 173 -54.88 -41.14 -22.88
C ALA A 173 -55.38 -42.17 -23.87
N ASN A 174 -54.52 -42.72 -24.72
CA ASN A 174 -54.89 -43.81 -25.65
C ASN A 174 -55.29 -45.06 -24.87
N ALA A 175 -54.53 -45.47 -23.83
CA ALA A 175 -54.90 -46.63 -23.04
C ALA A 175 -56.26 -46.45 -22.36
N SER A 176 -56.52 -45.29 -21.78
CA SER A 176 -57.83 -44.95 -21.19
C SER A 176 -58.95 -44.99 -22.19
N THR A 177 -58.72 -44.51 -23.41
CA THR A 177 -59.73 -44.59 -24.50
C THR A 177 -60.05 -46.05 -24.90
N PHE A 178 -59.01 -46.87 -25.00
CA PHE A 178 -59.22 -48.32 -25.29
C PHE A 178 -59.95 -48.99 -24.17
N SER A 179 -59.61 -48.77 -22.91
CA SER A 179 -60.35 -49.36 -21.78
C SER A 179 -61.82 -48.94 -21.75
N ALA A 180 -62.10 -47.67 -22.01
CA ALA A 180 -63.46 -47.13 -22.10
C ALA A 180 -64.22 -47.74 -23.28
N ALA A 181 -63.59 -47.96 -24.43
CA ALA A 181 -64.18 -48.59 -25.58
C ALA A 181 -64.54 -50.10 -25.29
N THR A 182 -63.60 -50.80 -24.62
CA THR A 182 -63.84 -52.21 -24.21
C THR A 182 -65.01 -52.27 -23.26
N VAL A 183 -65.05 -51.42 -22.24
CA VAL A 183 -66.20 -51.34 -21.29
C VAL A 183 -67.50 -51.01 -22.04
N SER A 184 -67.47 -50.06 -22.96
CA SER A 184 -68.64 -49.69 -23.74
C SER A 184 -69.15 -50.82 -24.66
N SER A 185 -68.27 -51.70 -25.15
CA SER A 185 -68.62 -52.85 -25.97
C SER A 185 -69.28 -53.98 -25.19
N LEU A 186 -69.08 -54.04 -23.88
CA LEU A 186 -69.74 -55.10 -23.04
C LEU A 186 -71.24 -54.89 -23.00
N TYR A 187 -71.77 -53.68 -22.99
CA TYR A 187 -73.22 -53.44 -22.95
C TYR A 187 -74.00 -54.05 -24.16
N PRO A 188 -73.57 -53.72 -25.41
CA PRO A 188 -74.24 -54.39 -26.56
C PRO A 188 -74.07 -55.91 -26.64
N MET A 189 -72.96 -56.45 -26.07
CA MET A 189 -72.74 -57.88 -25.98
C MET A 189 -73.79 -58.53 -25.07
N VAL A 190 -74.06 -57.95 -23.94
CA VAL A 190 -75.08 -58.38 -23.02
C VAL A 190 -76.47 -58.28 -23.63
N GLU A 191 -76.79 -57.16 -24.29
CA GLU A 191 -78.06 -56.91 -24.94
C GLU A 191 -78.35 -57.88 -26.13
N ARG A 192 -77.28 -58.31 -26.82
CA ARG A 192 -77.40 -59.30 -27.91
C ARG A 192 -77.55 -60.75 -27.43
N GLY A 193 -77.44 -61.00 -26.16
CA GLY A 193 -77.40 -62.32 -25.60
C GLY A 193 -76.14 -63.14 -25.90
N ALA A 194 -74.98 -62.42 -25.97
CA ALA A 194 -73.68 -63.07 -26.15
C ALA A 194 -73.40 -64.15 -25.12
N SER A 195 -72.65 -65.16 -25.53
CA SER A 195 -72.34 -66.27 -24.60
C SER A 195 -71.55 -65.77 -23.38
N ARG A 196 -71.69 -66.50 -22.27
CA ARG A 196 -70.92 -66.21 -21.04
C ARG A 196 -69.40 -66.16 -21.32
N ASP A 197 -68.93 -67.08 -22.17
CA ASP A 197 -67.50 -67.20 -22.47
C ASP A 197 -67.02 -66.01 -23.27
N GLU A 198 -67.77 -65.43 -24.21
CA GLU A 198 -67.44 -64.19 -24.98
C GLU A 198 -67.38 -62.96 -24.06
N ILE A 199 -68.28 -62.88 -23.05
CA ILE A 199 -68.29 -61.82 -22.05
C ILE A 199 -67.08 -61.95 -21.12
N LEU A 200 -66.74 -63.13 -20.65
CA LEU A 200 -65.58 -63.41 -19.81
C LEU A 200 -64.31 -63.14 -20.57
N GLU A 201 -64.12 -63.51 -21.82
CA GLU A 201 -62.95 -63.18 -22.66
C GLU A 201 -62.77 -61.68 -22.79
N SER A 202 -63.84 -60.91 -23.00
CA SER A 202 -63.82 -59.48 -23.06
C SER A 202 -63.43 -58.80 -21.76
N LEU A 203 -63.89 -59.36 -20.59
CA LEU A 203 -63.50 -58.92 -19.26
C LEU A 203 -62.07 -59.29 -18.91
N ASP A 204 -61.60 -60.46 -19.27
CA ASP A 204 -60.20 -60.85 -19.10
C ASP A 204 -59.31 -59.96 -19.91
N ARG A 205 -59.66 -59.62 -21.19
CA ARG A 205 -58.97 -58.68 -22.00
C ARG A 205 -58.92 -57.27 -21.39
N LEU A 206 -60.00 -56.76 -20.79
CA LEU A 206 -60.07 -55.50 -20.11
C LEU A 206 -59.14 -55.51 -18.91
N ILE A 207 -59.16 -56.56 -18.06
CA ILE A 207 -58.36 -56.62 -16.84
C ILE A 207 -56.85 -56.81 -17.15
N GLU A 208 -56.55 -57.89 -17.91
CA GLU A 208 -55.14 -58.28 -18.14
C GLU A 208 -54.40 -57.44 -19.19
N VAL A 209 -55.12 -56.80 -20.11
CA VAL A 209 -54.47 -56.06 -21.18
C VAL A 209 -54.70 -54.56 -21.06
N ASP A 210 -55.95 -54.11 -20.91
CA ASP A 210 -56.22 -52.66 -21.05
C ASP A 210 -55.94 -51.90 -19.73
N ILE A 211 -56.36 -52.49 -18.57
CA ILE A 211 -56.09 -51.88 -17.28
C ILE A 211 -54.60 -51.97 -16.95
N ASP A 212 -53.93 -53.10 -17.17
CA ASP A 212 -52.51 -53.28 -16.99
C ASP A 212 -51.69 -52.27 -17.84
N ARG A 213 -52.11 -52.04 -19.13
CA ARG A 213 -51.50 -51.03 -19.99
C ARG A 213 -51.68 -49.62 -19.43
N MET A 214 -52.88 -49.29 -18.93
CA MET A 214 -53.16 -47.98 -18.35
C MET A 214 -52.27 -47.70 -17.11
N GLU A 215 -52.17 -48.75 -16.23
CA GLU A 215 -51.28 -48.65 -15.04
C GLU A 215 -49.86 -48.47 -15.41
N ARG A 216 -49.27 -49.17 -16.36
CA ARG A 216 -47.89 -49.01 -16.84
C ARG A 216 -47.64 -47.64 -17.45
N MET A 217 -48.62 -47.06 -18.15
CA MET A 217 -48.48 -45.71 -18.73
C MET A 217 -48.56 -44.61 -17.64
N SER A 218 -49.39 -44.83 -16.60
CA SER A 218 -49.45 -43.92 -15.44
C SER A 218 -48.15 -43.95 -14.63
N GLU A 219 -47.56 -45.15 -14.44
CA GLU A 219 -46.26 -45.30 -13.80
C GLU A 219 -45.17 -44.59 -14.60
N LEU A 220 -45.20 -44.70 -15.94
CA LEU A 220 -44.27 -43.99 -16.81
C LEU A 220 -44.33 -42.45 -16.61
N GLN A 221 -45.55 -41.89 -16.52
CA GLN A 221 -45.74 -40.46 -16.22
C GLN A 221 -45.16 -40.09 -14.87
N LEU A 222 -45.39 -40.88 -13.83
CA LEU A 222 -44.88 -40.66 -12.48
C LEU A 222 -43.34 -40.66 -12.46
N VAL A 223 -42.72 -41.63 -13.15
CA VAL A 223 -41.26 -41.73 -13.24
C VAL A 223 -40.68 -40.52 -13.98
N CYS A 224 -41.25 -40.08 -15.10
CA CYS A 224 -40.85 -38.88 -15.80
C CYS A 224 -40.96 -37.64 -14.89
N PHE A 225 -42.02 -37.52 -14.11
CA PHE A 225 -42.19 -36.42 -13.16
C PHE A 225 -41.11 -36.44 -12.05
N ARG A 226 -40.77 -37.64 -11.50
CA ARG A 226 -39.71 -37.80 -10.50
C ARG A 226 -38.33 -37.40 -11.09
N ILE A 227 -38.04 -37.86 -12.31
CA ILE A 227 -36.81 -37.46 -13.03
C ILE A 227 -36.73 -35.95 -13.18
N LYS A 228 -37.83 -35.30 -13.62
CA LYS A 228 -37.89 -33.83 -13.71
C LYS A 228 -37.58 -33.16 -12.37
N THR A 229 -38.28 -33.60 -11.32
CA THR A 229 -38.08 -33.05 -9.96
C THR A 229 -36.63 -33.22 -9.46
N THR A 230 -36.02 -34.38 -9.77
CA THR A 230 -34.61 -34.61 -9.42
C THR A 230 -33.67 -33.67 -10.18
N LEU A 231 -33.90 -33.43 -11.49
CA LEU A 231 -33.12 -32.46 -12.26
C LEU A 231 -33.23 -31.02 -11.70
N ASP A 232 -34.46 -30.62 -11.30
CA ASP A 232 -34.70 -29.32 -10.67
C ASP A 232 -33.93 -29.19 -9.32
N ARG A 233 -33.86 -30.26 -8.54
CA ARG A 233 -33.14 -30.33 -7.27
C ARG A 233 -31.60 -30.34 -7.41
N VAL A 234 -31.09 -30.89 -8.51
CA VAL A 234 -29.65 -30.90 -8.80
C VAL A 234 -29.09 -29.47 -8.91
N GLU A 235 -29.84 -28.55 -9.47
CA GLU A 235 -29.47 -27.14 -9.60
C GLU A 235 -29.19 -26.45 -8.25
N SER A 236 -30.02 -26.77 -7.27
CA SER A 236 -29.97 -26.18 -5.93
C SER A 236 -29.16 -27.00 -4.91
N ALA A 237 -28.53 -28.10 -5.33
CA ALA A 237 -27.80 -28.99 -4.42
C ALA A 237 -26.53 -28.29 -3.86
N PRO A 238 -26.42 -28.11 -2.53
CA PRO A 238 -25.36 -27.30 -1.94
C PRO A 238 -24.05 -28.09 -1.74
N THR A 239 -24.10 -29.44 -1.78
CA THR A 239 -22.94 -30.28 -1.44
C THR A 239 -22.78 -31.47 -2.36
N SER A 240 -21.54 -31.95 -2.53
CA SER A 240 -21.26 -33.16 -3.30
C SER A 240 -21.97 -34.44 -2.76
N PRO A 241 -22.13 -34.68 -1.43
CA PRO A 241 -22.89 -35.80 -0.94
C PRO A 241 -24.39 -35.76 -1.32
N ALA A 242 -25.00 -34.57 -1.31
CA ALA A 242 -26.38 -34.38 -1.76
C ALA A 242 -26.53 -34.73 -3.24
N LEU A 243 -25.61 -34.33 -4.09
CA LEU A 243 -25.55 -34.69 -5.51
C LEU A 243 -25.41 -36.19 -5.72
N GLY A 244 -24.61 -36.88 -4.90
CA GLY A 244 -24.45 -38.33 -4.94
C GLY A 244 -25.75 -39.06 -4.62
N GLY A 245 -26.56 -38.58 -3.66
CA GLY A 245 -27.91 -39.10 -3.37
C GLY A 245 -28.85 -38.91 -4.55
N LEU A 246 -28.98 -37.70 -5.08
CA LEU A 246 -29.78 -37.37 -6.23
C LEU A 246 -29.41 -38.19 -7.49
N GLY A 247 -28.11 -38.43 -7.69
CA GLY A 247 -27.61 -39.26 -8.81
C GLY A 247 -28.04 -40.71 -8.70
N LYS A 248 -28.10 -41.29 -7.47
CA LYS A 248 -28.62 -42.62 -7.24
C LYS A 248 -30.12 -42.72 -7.53
N ASP A 249 -30.90 -41.75 -7.03
CA ASP A 249 -32.36 -41.69 -7.27
C ASP A 249 -32.66 -41.56 -8.76
N PHE A 250 -31.94 -40.64 -9.44
CA PHE A 250 -32.05 -40.45 -10.88
C PHE A 250 -31.70 -41.72 -11.68
N SER A 251 -30.64 -42.43 -11.29
CA SER A 251 -30.25 -43.70 -11.93
C SER A 251 -31.30 -44.78 -11.75
N ALA A 252 -31.91 -44.88 -10.56
CA ALA A 252 -33.00 -45.83 -10.29
C ALA A 252 -34.25 -45.53 -11.14
N ASP A 253 -34.67 -44.27 -11.21
CA ASP A 253 -35.79 -43.85 -12.05
C ASP A 253 -35.53 -44.08 -13.54
N LEU A 254 -34.28 -43.83 -14.02
CA LEU A 254 -33.89 -44.16 -15.39
C LEU A 254 -33.93 -45.65 -15.70
N ALA A 255 -33.60 -46.51 -14.76
CA ALA A 255 -33.71 -47.96 -14.93
C ALA A 255 -35.15 -48.37 -15.09
N ILE A 256 -36.08 -47.86 -14.25
CA ILE A 256 -37.52 -48.11 -14.36
C ILE A 256 -38.04 -47.61 -15.73
N LEU A 257 -37.70 -46.36 -16.10
CA LEU A 257 -38.07 -45.75 -17.37
C LEU A 257 -37.61 -46.62 -18.55
N SER A 258 -36.34 -47.02 -18.54
CA SER A 258 -35.76 -47.86 -19.61
C SER A 258 -36.45 -49.21 -19.72
N HIS A 259 -36.85 -49.82 -18.59
CA HIS A 259 -37.58 -51.07 -18.57
C HIS A 259 -38.99 -50.93 -19.15
N ARG A 260 -39.72 -49.87 -18.74
CA ARG A 260 -41.09 -49.63 -19.25
C ARG A 260 -41.13 -49.29 -20.74
N LEU A 261 -40.08 -48.71 -21.30
CA LEU A 261 -39.98 -48.44 -22.77
C LEU A 261 -39.84 -49.73 -23.61
N GLN A 262 -39.41 -50.84 -23.01
CA GLN A 262 -39.36 -52.14 -23.72
C GLN A 262 -40.74 -52.63 -24.12
N ASP A 263 -41.78 -52.28 -23.36
CA ASP A 263 -43.18 -52.70 -23.55
C ASP A 263 -43.86 -51.90 -24.69
N PHE A 264 -43.20 -50.92 -25.30
CA PHE A 264 -43.78 -50.16 -26.40
C PHE A 264 -43.88 -51.00 -27.67
N ARG A 265 -45.10 -51.12 -28.20
CA ARG A 265 -45.39 -51.89 -29.42
C ARG A 265 -45.04 -51.12 -30.68
N ASP A 266 -45.15 -49.79 -30.67
CA ASP A 266 -44.84 -48.92 -31.83
C ASP A 266 -43.33 -48.70 -31.92
N PRO A 267 -42.67 -49.19 -32.96
CA PRO A 267 -41.22 -49.09 -33.12
C PRO A 267 -40.72 -47.62 -33.26
N THR A 268 -41.52 -46.77 -33.87
CA THR A 268 -41.17 -45.35 -34.11
C THR A 268 -41.18 -44.58 -32.80
N ARG A 269 -42.22 -44.73 -32.01
CA ARG A 269 -42.34 -44.14 -30.66
C ARG A 269 -41.27 -44.68 -29.71
N LYS A 270 -41.03 -46.01 -29.77
CA LYS A 270 -39.93 -46.64 -28.99
C LYS A 270 -38.58 -46.05 -29.33
N ALA A 271 -38.24 -45.91 -30.61
CA ALA A 271 -36.95 -45.31 -31.03
C ALA A 271 -36.83 -43.86 -30.63
N THR A 272 -37.92 -43.08 -30.67
CA THR A 272 -37.90 -41.68 -30.20
C THR A 272 -37.72 -41.61 -28.70
N ALA A 273 -38.46 -42.36 -27.91
CA ALA A 273 -38.32 -42.41 -26.45
C ALA A 273 -36.91 -42.88 -26.05
N GLN A 274 -36.34 -43.88 -26.70
CA GLN A 274 -34.99 -44.36 -26.46
C GLN A 274 -33.94 -43.25 -26.63
N ARG A 275 -34.02 -42.41 -27.68
CA ARG A 275 -33.12 -41.26 -27.88
C ARG A 275 -33.18 -40.27 -26.69
N HIS A 276 -34.39 -40.02 -26.16
CA HIS A 276 -34.55 -39.15 -25.01
C HIS A 276 -34.00 -39.78 -23.75
N VAL A 277 -34.18 -41.08 -23.55
CA VAL A 277 -33.57 -41.82 -22.44
C VAL A 277 -32.03 -41.82 -22.51
N ASP A 278 -31.47 -41.99 -23.71
CA ASP A 278 -30.02 -41.94 -23.90
C ASP A 278 -29.47 -40.54 -23.62
N THR A 279 -30.22 -39.48 -23.96
CA THR A 279 -29.92 -38.10 -23.51
C THR A 279 -29.94 -37.98 -21.98
N LEU A 280 -30.91 -38.56 -21.30
CA LEU A 280 -30.99 -38.55 -19.83
C LEU A 280 -29.84 -39.35 -19.21
N LYS A 281 -29.44 -40.49 -19.77
CA LYS A 281 -28.30 -41.30 -19.31
C LYS A 281 -26.99 -40.51 -19.38
N ALA A 282 -26.86 -39.62 -20.37
CA ALA A 282 -25.66 -38.76 -20.49
C ALA A 282 -25.48 -37.86 -19.27
N ALA A 283 -26.53 -37.54 -18.51
CA ALA A 283 -26.40 -36.77 -17.27
C ALA A 283 -25.51 -37.45 -16.20
N LEU A 284 -25.42 -38.77 -16.22
CA LEU A 284 -24.63 -39.58 -15.26
C LEU A 284 -23.20 -39.84 -15.74
N THR A 285 -22.83 -39.43 -16.94
CA THR A 285 -21.44 -39.56 -17.45
C THR A 285 -20.47 -38.65 -16.74
N PRO A 286 -19.15 -38.87 -16.83
CA PRO A 286 -18.13 -37.98 -16.25
C PRO A 286 -18.17 -36.52 -16.75
N GLN A 287 -18.77 -36.27 -17.92
CA GLN A 287 -19.03 -34.92 -18.47
C GLN A 287 -20.51 -34.53 -18.35
N GLY A 288 -21.33 -35.29 -17.65
CA GLY A 288 -22.75 -35.04 -17.49
C GLY A 288 -23.09 -34.05 -16.38
N LEU A 289 -24.36 -33.70 -16.29
CA LEU A 289 -24.88 -32.70 -15.36
C LEU A 289 -24.42 -32.88 -13.90
N PHE A 290 -24.45 -34.10 -13.40
CA PHE A 290 -24.07 -34.40 -12.00
C PHE A 290 -22.59 -34.15 -11.75
N ALA A 291 -21.71 -34.53 -12.69
CA ALA A 291 -20.28 -34.28 -12.61
C ALA A 291 -19.92 -32.77 -12.72
N LEU A 292 -20.57 -32.08 -13.67
CA LEU A 292 -20.42 -30.63 -13.84
C LEU A 292 -20.87 -29.89 -12.57
N GLN A 293 -21.98 -30.28 -11.98
CA GLN A 293 -22.48 -29.66 -10.75
C GLN A 293 -21.57 -29.94 -9.56
N ALA A 294 -21.01 -31.15 -9.45
CA ALA A 294 -19.98 -31.44 -8.44
C ALA A 294 -18.72 -30.60 -8.61
N GLN A 295 -18.28 -30.41 -9.86
CA GLN A 295 -17.17 -29.54 -10.20
C GLN A 295 -17.44 -28.07 -9.84
N ARG A 296 -18.66 -27.56 -10.08
CA ARG A 296 -19.07 -26.21 -9.67
C ARG A 296 -18.97 -26.05 -8.16
N VAL A 297 -19.53 -26.99 -7.38
CA VAL A 297 -19.47 -26.97 -5.91
C VAL A 297 -18.01 -26.97 -5.42
N ALA A 298 -17.14 -27.76 -6.03
CA ALA A 298 -15.72 -27.80 -5.69
C ALA A 298 -15.02 -26.46 -6.02
N LEU A 299 -15.32 -25.84 -7.16
CA LEU A 299 -14.80 -24.54 -7.56
C LEU A 299 -15.27 -23.44 -6.62
N ASP A 300 -16.54 -23.44 -6.21
CA ASP A 300 -17.07 -22.47 -5.24
C ASP A 300 -16.34 -22.57 -3.88
N GLY A 301 -16.04 -23.80 -3.44
CA GLY A 301 -15.22 -24.04 -2.24
C GLY A 301 -13.78 -23.52 -2.39
N GLN A 302 -13.14 -23.74 -3.56
CA GLN A 302 -11.80 -23.23 -3.83
C GLN A 302 -11.77 -21.70 -3.93
N LEU A 303 -12.79 -21.10 -4.51
CA LEU A 303 -12.95 -19.64 -4.53
C LEU A 303 -13.14 -19.05 -3.13
N ALA A 304 -13.93 -19.70 -2.28
CA ALA A 304 -14.10 -19.29 -0.89
C ALA A 304 -12.75 -19.33 -0.13
N ALA A 305 -12.00 -20.43 -0.24
CA ALA A 305 -10.69 -20.56 0.38
C ALA A 305 -9.68 -19.52 -0.14
N ALA A 306 -9.68 -19.23 -1.45
CA ALA A 306 -8.83 -18.21 -2.03
C ALA A 306 -9.20 -16.78 -1.54
N ARG A 307 -10.48 -16.52 -1.29
CA ARG A 307 -10.95 -15.25 -0.69
C ARG A 307 -10.50 -15.11 0.76
N ASP A 308 -10.64 -16.17 1.55
CA ASP A 308 -10.19 -16.16 2.95
C ASP A 308 -8.69 -15.89 3.03
N THR A 309 -7.90 -16.51 2.14
CA THR A 309 -6.47 -16.24 1.99
C THR A 309 -6.24 -14.78 1.58
N GLY A 310 -6.99 -14.25 0.62
CA GLY A 310 -6.89 -12.85 0.20
C GLY A 310 -7.23 -11.87 1.32
N ALA A 311 -8.24 -12.17 2.14
CA ALA A 311 -8.60 -11.35 3.30
C ALA A 311 -7.50 -11.36 4.38
N ALA A 312 -6.88 -12.51 4.63
CA ALA A 312 -5.74 -12.62 5.55
C ALA A 312 -4.53 -11.84 5.05
N LEU A 313 -4.20 -11.92 3.76
CA LEU A 313 -3.13 -11.13 3.13
C LEU A 313 -3.42 -9.63 3.22
N ALA A 314 -4.67 -9.22 3.01
CA ALA A 314 -5.11 -7.84 3.13
C ALA A 314 -4.95 -7.29 4.55
N LEU A 315 -5.26 -8.09 5.57
CA LEU A 315 -5.04 -7.72 6.97
C LEU A 315 -3.55 -7.58 7.26
N HIS A 316 -2.74 -8.54 6.84
CA HIS A 316 -1.30 -8.52 7.01
C HIS A 316 -0.63 -7.33 6.30
N LEU A 317 -1.10 -6.99 5.10
CA LEU A 317 -0.65 -5.81 4.37
C LEU A 317 -0.96 -4.51 5.11
N ASN A 318 -2.13 -4.40 5.75
CA ASN A 318 -2.48 -3.26 6.60
C ASN A 318 -1.58 -3.14 7.83
N GLU A 319 -1.28 -4.26 8.49
CA GLU A 319 -0.37 -4.29 9.64
C GLU A 319 1.04 -3.84 9.25
N GLN A 320 1.57 -4.36 8.15
CA GLN A 320 2.87 -3.96 7.60
C GLN A 320 2.88 -2.49 7.19
N GLY A 321 1.80 -2.00 6.54
CA GLY A 321 1.63 -0.60 6.20
C GLY A 321 1.62 0.31 7.43
N ALA A 322 0.92 -0.10 8.49
CA ALA A 322 0.89 0.63 9.76
C ALA A 322 2.28 0.67 10.43
N ALA A 323 3.02 -0.45 10.40
CA ALA A 323 4.38 -0.52 10.91
C ALA A 323 5.33 0.42 10.14
N LEU A 324 5.25 0.46 8.82
CA LEU A 324 6.03 1.38 7.97
C LEU A 324 5.66 2.85 8.24
N LEU A 325 4.38 3.15 8.43
CA LEU A 325 3.91 4.48 8.83
C LEU A 325 4.50 4.89 10.18
N GLN A 326 4.48 4.00 11.16
CA GLN A 326 5.06 4.24 12.49
C GLN A 326 6.57 4.47 12.42
N ALA A 327 7.31 3.64 11.69
CA ALA A 327 8.75 3.81 11.47
C ALA A 327 9.05 5.16 10.81
N SER A 328 8.27 5.55 9.80
CA SER A 328 8.36 6.84 9.12
C SER A 328 8.12 8.03 10.07
N GLN A 329 7.09 7.94 10.92
CA GLN A 329 6.81 8.96 11.95
C GLN A 329 7.93 9.06 12.98
N GLN A 330 8.49 7.94 13.41
CA GLN A 330 9.62 7.91 14.34
C GLN A 330 10.87 8.54 13.71
N ALA A 331 11.17 8.23 12.46
CA ALA A 331 12.26 8.86 11.71
C ALA A 331 12.08 10.38 11.60
N MET A 332 10.88 10.86 11.29
CA MET A 332 10.56 12.31 11.30
C MET A 332 10.77 12.95 12.67
N ALA A 333 10.30 12.29 13.74
CA ALA A 333 10.45 12.81 15.10
C ALA A 333 11.93 12.89 15.50
N GLN A 334 12.74 11.89 15.18
CA GLN A 334 14.19 11.89 15.43
C GLN A 334 14.91 13.02 14.66
N VAL A 335 14.57 13.21 13.39
CA VAL A 335 15.11 14.33 12.60
C VAL A 335 14.67 15.68 13.17
N GLY A 336 13.41 15.80 13.59
CA GLY A 336 12.89 17.03 14.24
C GLY A 336 13.62 17.36 15.52
N THR A 337 13.89 16.39 16.40
CA THR A 337 14.68 16.59 17.63
C THR A 337 16.15 16.82 17.33
N GLY A 338 16.72 16.10 16.38
CA GLY A 338 18.09 16.29 15.89
C GLY A 338 18.33 17.70 15.32
N SER A 339 17.39 18.19 14.52
CA SER A 339 17.44 19.55 13.95
C SER A 339 17.36 20.62 15.05
N ARG A 340 16.45 20.48 16.02
CA ARG A 340 16.35 21.41 17.16
C ARG A 340 17.63 21.44 17.99
N THR A 341 18.23 20.29 18.26
CA THR A 341 19.48 20.20 19.02
C THR A 341 20.68 20.75 18.23
N ALA A 342 20.73 20.53 16.92
CA ALA A 342 21.76 21.11 16.03
C ALA A 342 21.66 22.64 15.98
N ILE A 343 20.45 23.18 15.82
CA ILE A 343 20.19 24.63 15.84
C ILE A 343 20.56 25.23 17.21
N ALA A 344 20.14 24.59 18.31
CA ALA A 344 20.45 25.05 19.68
C ALA A 344 21.97 25.06 19.94
N ARG A 345 22.69 23.98 19.59
CA ARG A 345 24.15 23.91 19.71
C ARG A 345 24.85 24.96 18.82
N GLY A 346 24.37 25.13 17.59
CA GLY A 346 24.88 26.16 16.67
C GLY A 346 24.68 27.58 17.23
N ALA A 347 23.51 27.86 17.81
CA ALA A 347 23.18 29.14 18.43
C ALA A 347 24.07 29.43 19.67
N VAL A 348 24.24 28.43 20.53
CA VAL A 348 25.14 28.57 21.70
C VAL A 348 26.58 28.75 21.26
N GLY A 349 27.06 27.98 20.28
CA GLY A 349 28.41 28.16 19.71
C GLY A 349 28.61 29.54 19.11
N PHE A 350 27.64 30.01 18.34
CA PHE A 350 27.67 31.37 17.76
C PHE A 350 27.71 32.45 18.84
N LEU A 351 26.87 32.39 19.87
CA LEU A 351 26.85 33.34 20.98
C LEU A 351 28.15 33.31 21.78
N ALA A 352 28.74 32.15 22.00
CA ALA A 352 30.01 32.00 22.71
C ALA A 352 31.18 32.67 21.92
N VAL A 353 31.27 32.39 20.62
CA VAL A 353 32.32 32.97 19.78
C VAL A 353 32.11 34.49 19.59
N ALA A 354 30.86 34.92 19.40
CA ALA A 354 30.54 36.36 19.34
C ALA A 354 30.85 37.10 20.66
N GLY A 355 30.57 36.44 21.81
CA GLY A 355 30.92 36.95 23.13
C GLY A 355 32.43 37.09 23.33
N VAL A 356 33.20 36.07 22.93
CA VAL A 356 34.69 36.14 22.95
C VAL A 356 35.22 37.27 22.04
N LEU A 357 34.64 37.41 20.85
CA LEU A 357 34.99 38.47 19.93
C LEU A 357 34.73 39.88 20.52
N LEU A 358 33.56 40.08 21.11
CA LEU A 358 33.17 41.31 21.78
C LEU A 358 34.13 41.64 22.94
N LEU A 359 34.42 40.63 23.80
CA LEU A 359 35.36 40.81 24.93
C LEU A 359 36.77 41.12 24.44
N THR A 360 37.23 40.49 23.37
CA THR A 360 38.56 40.78 22.81
C THR A 360 38.62 42.19 22.22
N LEU A 361 37.58 42.64 21.54
CA LEU A 361 37.50 44.03 21.05
C LEU A 361 37.48 45.06 22.19
N LEU A 362 36.66 44.82 23.21
CA LEU A 362 36.59 45.67 24.41
C LEU A 362 37.94 45.71 25.15
N ALA A 363 38.57 44.55 25.37
CA ALA A 363 39.86 44.46 26.01
C ALA A 363 40.98 45.20 25.22
N THR A 364 40.95 45.04 23.89
CA THR A 364 41.90 45.73 23.01
C THR A 364 41.67 47.24 23.02
N PHE A 365 40.43 47.70 22.93
CA PHE A 365 40.04 49.10 23.04
C PHE A 365 40.47 49.72 24.38
N TRP A 366 40.14 49.01 25.51
CA TRP A 366 40.55 49.44 26.85
C TRP A 366 42.07 49.52 26.99
N TRP A 367 42.80 48.53 26.43
CA TRP A 367 44.26 48.51 26.46
C TRP A 367 44.87 49.68 25.69
N ILE A 368 44.40 49.98 24.48
CA ILE A 368 44.84 51.12 23.67
C ILE A 368 44.52 52.44 24.39
N LEU A 369 43.32 52.61 24.93
CA LEU A 369 42.91 53.83 25.62
C LEU A 369 43.73 54.08 26.87
N ARG A 370 43.97 53.06 27.68
CA ARG A 370 44.66 53.18 28.98
C ARG A 370 46.16 53.36 28.84
N TYR A 371 46.80 52.61 27.97
CA TYR A 371 48.24 52.57 27.91
C TYR A 371 48.85 53.52 26.83
N GLU A 372 48.21 53.64 25.70
CA GLU A 372 48.74 54.48 24.61
C GLU A 372 48.26 55.92 24.70
N LEU A 373 47.01 56.21 24.95
CA LEU A 373 46.45 57.54 24.99
C LEU A 373 46.65 58.22 26.35
N LEU A 374 46.08 57.64 27.41
CA LEU A 374 46.16 58.24 28.77
C LEU A 374 47.58 58.27 29.33
N GLY A 375 48.37 57.19 29.08
CA GLY A 375 49.75 57.13 29.53
C GLY A 375 50.63 58.23 28.91
N ARG A 376 50.47 58.50 27.62
CA ARG A 376 51.18 59.54 26.89
C ARG A 376 50.73 60.95 27.26
N LEU A 377 49.41 61.19 27.40
CA LEU A 377 48.85 62.46 27.85
C LEU A 377 49.35 62.84 29.25
N LYS A 378 49.35 61.86 30.16
CA LYS A 378 49.84 62.08 31.54
C LYS A 378 51.33 62.31 31.60
N GLY A 379 52.13 61.71 30.70
CA GLY A 379 53.57 62.01 30.54
C GLY A 379 53.78 63.42 30.04
N MET A 380 53.00 63.93 29.10
CA MET A 380 53.04 65.30 28.59
C MET A 380 52.59 66.32 29.66
N GLU A 381 51.54 66.03 30.43
CA GLU A 381 51.07 66.84 31.54
C GLU A 381 52.17 67.00 32.62
N ASN A 382 52.84 65.93 32.95
CA ASN A 382 53.93 65.91 33.94
C ASN A 382 55.15 66.68 33.44
N ALA A 383 55.48 66.50 32.14
CA ALA A 383 56.62 67.33 31.53
C ALA A 383 56.26 68.79 31.49
N MET A 384 55.02 69.18 31.17
CA MET A 384 54.57 70.57 31.16
C MET A 384 54.55 71.19 32.57
N ARG A 385 54.11 70.43 33.64
CA ARG A 385 54.18 70.89 35.03
C ARG A 385 55.61 71.05 35.53
N ALA A 386 56.57 70.22 35.15
CA ALA A 386 57.94 70.30 35.50
C ALA A 386 58.63 71.53 34.84
N LEU A 387 58.30 71.78 33.56
CA LEU A 387 58.75 73.01 32.83
C LEU A 387 58.17 74.26 33.47
N MET A 388 56.93 74.29 33.92
CA MET A 388 56.32 75.43 34.65
C MET A 388 56.92 75.63 36.03
N ALA A 389 57.43 74.54 36.71
CA ALA A 389 58.15 74.63 37.99
C ALA A 389 59.60 75.02 37.89
N GLY A 390 60.09 75.30 36.70
CA GLY A 390 61.49 75.79 36.48
C GLY A 390 62.50 74.64 36.35
N ASP A 391 62.10 73.42 36.28
CA ASP A 391 62.99 72.26 36.06
C ASP A 391 63.11 71.96 34.58
N HIS A 392 64.13 72.55 33.94
CA HIS A 392 64.45 72.42 32.52
C HIS A 392 65.27 71.15 32.20
N SER A 393 65.61 70.33 33.20
CA SER A 393 66.41 69.11 33.05
C SER A 393 65.55 67.90 32.59
N VAL A 394 64.21 68.03 32.54
CA VAL A 394 63.30 66.94 32.16
C VAL A 394 63.44 66.68 30.67
N ALA A 395 63.96 65.48 30.33
CA ALA A 395 64.03 65.00 28.96
C ALA A 395 62.63 64.59 28.50
N ILE A 396 62.09 65.21 27.46
CA ILE A 396 60.85 64.81 26.82
C ILE A 396 61.17 63.60 25.93
N THR A 397 61.39 62.41 26.60
CA THR A 397 61.82 61.17 25.92
C THR A 397 60.63 60.38 25.54
N HIS A 398 59.97 60.68 24.43
CA HIS A 398 59.09 59.74 23.77
C HIS A 398 59.53 59.60 22.31
N PRO A 399 59.81 58.37 21.82
CA PRO A 399 60.15 58.16 20.43
C PRO A 399 58.93 58.48 19.60
N VAL A 400 58.95 59.57 18.87
CA VAL A 400 57.88 59.99 17.95
C VAL A 400 58.05 59.22 16.66
N ALA A 401 57.17 58.29 16.37
CA ALA A 401 57.08 57.63 15.08
C ALA A 401 56.63 58.66 14.04
N ARG A 402 57.20 58.64 12.78
CA ARG A 402 56.97 59.58 11.69
C ARG A 402 55.49 59.92 11.38
N HIS A 403 54.51 59.20 11.91
CA HIS A 403 53.08 59.42 11.68
C HIS A 403 52.31 59.47 12.98
N ASP A 404 52.82 59.91 14.08
CA ASP A 404 52.15 60.03 15.35
C ASP A 404 51.31 61.33 15.39
N PRO A 405 49.94 61.22 15.59
CA PRO A 405 49.07 62.39 15.65
C PRO A 405 49.47 63.42 16.77
N LEU A 406 50.24 63.00 17.77
CA LEU A 406 50.68 63.81 18.84
C LEU A 406 52.06 64.46 18.59
N ALA A 407 52.70 64.18 17.47
CA ALA A 407 53.98 64.69 17.09
C ALA A 407 54.05 66.25 17.08
N PRO A 408 53.04 66.99 16.60
CA PRO A 408 53.03 68.44 16.61
C PRO A 408 53.05 69.03 18.01
N LEU A 409 52.37 68.34 18.98
CA LEU A 409 52.31 68.75 20.39
C LEU A 409 53.62 68.49 21.12
N VAL A 410 54.32 67.41 20.83
CA VAL A 410 55.67 67.15 21.37
C VAL A 410 56.68 68.16 20.81
N GLN A 411 56.64 68.50 19.51
CA GLN A 411 57.45 69.49 18.92
C GLN A 411 57.21 70.88 19.52
N ALA A 412 55.97 71.26 19.77
CA ALA A 412 55.64 72.55 20.40
C ALA A 412 56.16 72.59 21.85
N LEU A 413 56.11 71.53 22.58
CA LEU A 413 56.69 71.44 23.95
C LEU A 413 58.20 71.48 23.93
N GLU A 414 58.86 70.89 22.95
CA GLU A 414 60.30 70.95 22.80
C GLU A 414 60.79 72.40 22.44
N GLN A 415 60.09 73.04 21.51
CA GLN A 415 60.35 74.45 21.19
C GLN A 415 60.15 75.38 22.39
N PHE A 416 59.12 75.10 23.22
CA PHE A 416 58.89 75.90 24.42
C PHE A 416 60.03 75.69 25.48
N ARG A 417 60.54 74.46 25.59
CA ARG A 417 61.71 74.18 26.44
C ARG A 417 62.99 74.92 25.96
N GLU A 418 63.26 74.86 24.67
CA GLU A 418 64.39 75.53 24.07
C GLU A 418 64.36 77.06 24.31
N HIS A 419 63.19 77.66 24.08
CA HIS A 419 63.03 79.13 24.33
C HIS A 419 63.09 79.46 25.83
N ALA A 420 62.71 78.56 26.75
CA ALA A 420 62.83 78.74 28.18
C ALA A 420 64.33 78.68 28.63
N ILE A 421 65.10 77.77 28.04
CA ILE A 421 66.54 77.62 28.29
C ILE A 421 67.30 78.82 27.74
N GLU A 422 66.97 79.34 26.55
CA GLU A 422 67.59 80.54 25.96
C GLU A 422 67.36 81.77 26.87
N ARG A 423 66.14 82.01 27.33
CA ARG A 423 65.84 83.12 28.23
C ARG A 423 66.57 82.99 29.59
N GLN A 424 66.88 81.82 30.06
CA GLN A 424 67.64 81.63 31.28
C GLN A 424 69.16 81.85 31.06
N ARG A 425 69.65 81.57 29.86
CA ARG A 425 71.06 81.91 29.44
C ARG A 425 71.27 83.41 29.33
N ASP A 426 70.29 84.08 28.70
CA ASP A 426 70.42 85.56 28.55
C ASP A 426 70.33 86.28 29.89
N ARG A 427 69.60 85.73 30.89
CA ARG A 427 69.61 86.32 32.25
C ARG A 427 70.91 86.09 33.05
N LYS A 428 71.71 85.06 32.70
CA LYS A 428 73.01 84.79 33.33
C LYS A 428 74.20 85.56 32.70
N SER A 429 74.00 86.15 31.57
CA SER A 429 75.04 86.94 30.88
C SER A 429 74.96 88.45 31.19
N VAL A 430 74.02 88.91 32.02
CA VAL A 430 73.78 90.30 32.40
C VAL A 430 74.05 90.57 33.91
N VAL A 431 74.84 89.74 34.62
CA VAL A 431 75.34 90.02 35.97
C VAL A 431 76.83 89.91 35.96
#